data_5c889688a09b9741ab47273c5d095198
#
_entry.id   5c889688a09b9741ab47273c5d095198
#
_cell.length_a   1.000
_cell.length_b   1.000
_cell.length_c   1.000
_cell.angle_alpha   90.00
_cell.angle_beta   90.00
_cell.angle_gamma   90.00
#
_symmetry.space_group_name_H-M   'P 1'
#
loop_
_entity.id
_entity.type
_entity.pdbx_description
1 polymer ?
#
loop_
_entity_poly.entity_id
_entity_poly.type
_entity_poly.pdbx_seq_one_letter_code
_entity_poly.pdbx_strand_id
1 'polypeptide(L)'
;ESCTYAEVVAAVDVNTLANDVYKHNFPSTPLWAKTIEGITLKEFDRLSFDMILMSPPCQPFTRIGLQGDVSDPRTKSFLYILDILPRLQKLPKYLLLENVKGFESSSARIQLLQTLATCGFKYQEFLLSPTCLGIPNSRLRYFLIARLHQEPFSFQAPGQVSLLVLVLCVGEWRRGISDTNRKVKFCLPFSAWTLNCSSKKSLPKGAFLFKLETVEEIERKHDQDNDSSIQMLKDFLEEENEEMSRYFLPPKSLLRYAFLLDIVKPTCRRSTCFTKGYGHYVEGTGSVLQTAVDVQLESVFKHIEDLPEEEKLMKLSTLKLRYFTPREIANLHGFPLEFGFPEKVTIKQCYRLLGNSLNVHVVAKLISILL
;
A
#
# COMPACT_ATOMS: atom_id res chain seq x y z
N GLU A 1 0.78 -5.80 17.57
CA GLU A 1 0.92 -4.34 17.83
C GLU A 1 -0.41 -3.58 17.88
N SER A 2 -1.54 -4.23 17.56
CA SER A 2 -2.88 -3.66 17.81
C SER A 2 -3.26 -3.69 19.30
N CYS A 3 -2.37 -4.17 20.20
CA CYS A 3 -2.62 -4.37 21.63
C CYS A 3 -3.86 -5.26 21.94
N THR A 4 -4.32 -6.02 20.96
CA THR A 4 -5.51 -6.87 21.09
C THR A 4 -5.09 -8.32 21.14
N TYR A 5 -5.48 -9.03 22.20
CA TYR A 5 -5.34 -10.48 22.25
C TYR A 5 -6.31 -11.09 21.23
N ALA A 6 -5.78 -11.60 20.13
CA ALA A 6 -6.55 -12.25 19.08
C ALA A 6 -5.87 -13.55 18.65
N GLU A 7 -6.68 -14.59 18.47
CA GLU A 7 -6.25 -15.86 17.91
C GLU A 7 -6.71 -15.93 16.44
N VAL A 8 -5.79 -16.29 15.54
CA VAL A 8 -6.14 -16.55 14.14
C VAL A 8 -6.61 -17.99 14.02
N VAL A 9 -7.91 -18.19 13.98
CA VAL A 9 -8.55 -19.52 13.93
C VAL A 9 -8.41 -20.21 12.57
N ALA A 10 -8.26 -19.46 11.49
CA ALA A 10 -7.93 -19.97 10.16
C ALA A 10 -7.33 -18.87 9.28
N ALA A 11 -6.29 -19.18 8.52
CA ALA A 11 -5.78 -18.40 7.41
C ALA A 11 -6.05 -19.18 6.11
N VAL A 12 -6.56 -18.50 5.08
CA VAL A 12 -7.01 -19.17 3.84
C VAL A 12 -6.43 -18.45 2.62
N ASP A 13 -5.66 -19.14 1.81
CA ASP A 13 -5.20 -18.67 0.50
C ASP A 13 -4.91 -19.86 -0.43
N VAL A 14 -5.10 -19.66 -1.73
CA VAL A 14 -4.74 -20.66 -2.76
C VAL A 14 -3.30 -20.51 -3.25
N ASN A 15 -2.65 -19.38 -2.96
CA ASN A 15 -1.30 -19.10 -3.42
C ASN A 15 -0.28 -19.87 -2.58
N THR A 16 0.26 -20.93 -3.11
CA THR A 16 1.22 -21.80 -2.41
C THR A 16 2.46 -21.05 -1.93
N LEU A 17 2.97 -20.09 -2.74
CA LEU A 17 4.12 -19.28 -2.34
C LEU A 17 3.79 -18.36 -1.15
N ALA A 18 2.62 -17.73 -1.14
CA ALA A 18 2.16 -16.93 -0.01
C ALA A 18 1.97 -17.81 1.23
N ASN A 19 1.42 -19.01 1.07
CA ASN A 19 1.23 -20.00 2.13
C ASN A 19 2.55 -20.44 2.74
N ASP A 20 3.59 -20.68 1.93
CA ASP A 20 4.93 -21.00 2.41
C ASP A 20 5.52 -19.89 3.30
N VAL A 21 5.42 -18.64 2.86
CA VAL A 21 5.90 -17.49 3.64
C VAL A 21 5.04 -17.30 4.90
N TYR A 22 3.72 -17.45 4.79
CA TYR A 22 2.83 -17.37 5.96
C TYR A 22 3.17 -18.43 7.01
N LYS A 23 3.34 -19.69 6.58
CA LYS A 23 3.67 -20.79 7.48
C LYS A 23 5.05 -20.64 8.12
N HIS A 24 6.01 -20.03 7.40
CA HIS A 24 7.33 -19.72 7.93
C HIS A 24 7.26 -18.72 9.10
N ASN A 25 6.43 -17.69 8.98
CA ASN A 25 6.30 -16.64 10.00
C ASN A 25 5.28 -17.00 11.11
N PHE A 26 4.27 -17.82 10.81
CA PHE A 26 3.19 -18.18 11.72
C PHE A 26 2.97 -19.70 11.75
N PRO A 27 3.95 -20.46 12.27
CA PRO A 27 3.94 -21.93 12.19
C PRO A 27 2.79 -22.60 12.95
N SER A 28 2.23 -21.96 13.96
CA SER A 28 1.13 -22.48 14.78
C SER A 28 -0.27 -22.17 14.21
N THR A 29 -0.40 -21.19 13.29
CA THR A 29 -1.71 -20.82 12.74
C THR A 29 -2.25 -21.91 11.82
N PRO A 30 -3.53 -22.31 11.95
CA PRO A 30 -4.20 -23.19 10.99
C PRO A 30 -4.25 -22.54 9.61
N LEU A 31 -3.59 -23.14 8.62
CA LEU A 31 -3.51 -22.64 7.25
C LEU A 31 -4.23 -23.59 6.30
N TRP A 32 -5.20 -23.07 5.56
CA TRP A 32 -6.02 -23.81 4.60
C TRP A 32 -5.66 -23.39 3.17
N ALA A 33 -4.90 -24.23 2.47
CA ALA A 33 -4.50 -24.02 1.09
C ALA A 33 -5.63 -24.42 0.12
N LYS A 34 -6.75 -23.71 0.16
CA LYS A 34 -7.93 -23.97 -0.70
C LYS A 34 -8.66 -22.67 -1.08
N THR A 35 -9.55 -22.75 -2.06
CA THR A 35 -10.42 -21.64 -2.44
C THR A 35 -11.46 -21.40 -1.35
N ILE A 36 -11.91 -20.15 -1.24
CA ILE A 36 -12.96 -19.77 -0.26
C ILE A 36 -14.26 -20.51 -0.58
N GLU A 37 -14.63 -20.68 -1.86
CA GLU A 37 -15.80 -21.44 -2.29
C GLU A 37 -15.71 -22.94 -2.00
N GLY A 38 -14.53 -23.43 -1.70
CA GLY A 38 -14.32 -24.80 -1.23
C GLY A 38 -14.57 -25.00 0.26
N ILE A 39 -14.93 -23.95 0.99
CA ILE A 39 -15.27 -24.01 2.42
C ILE A 39 -16.80 -24.04 2.55
N THR A 40 -17.32 -25.10 3.12
CA THR A 40 -18.77 -25.24 3.32
C THR A 40 -19.30 -24.34 4.42
N LEU A 41 -20.60 -24.03 4.39
CA LEU A 41 -21.27 -23.25 5.46
C LEU A 41 -21.04 -23.88 6.85
N LYS A 42 -21.12 -25.23 6.94
CA LYS A 42 -20.85 -25.97 8.20
C LYS A 42 -19.42 -25.78 8.72
N GLU A 43 -18.43 -25.69 7.83
CA GLU A 43 -17.04 -25.42 8.21
C GLU A 43 -16.89 -23.99 8.73
N PHE A 44 -17.55 -23.01 8.08
CA PHE A 44 -17.59 -21.63 8.57
C PHE A 44 -18.24 -21.52 9.94
N ASP A 45 -19.41 -22.12 10.15
CA ASP A 45 -20.11 -22.11 11.45
C ASP A 45 -19.27 -22.75 12.55
N ARG A 46 -18.55 -23.85 12.23
CA ARG A 46 -17.67 -24.54 13.21
C ARG A 46 -16.50 -23.68 13.67
N LEU A 47 -15.98 -22.77 12.82
CA LEU A 47 -14.91 -21.85 13.21
C LEU A 47 -15.35 -20.84 14.27
N SER A 48 -16.63 -20.48 14.30
CA SER A 48 -17.23 -19.57 15.30
C SER A 48 -16.38 -18.31 15.54
N PHE A 49 -15.85 -17.70 14.49
CA PHE A 49 -14.96 -16.54 14.54
C PHE A 49 -15.73 -15.25 14.87
N ASP A 50 -15.08 -14.34 15.57
CA ASP A 50 -15.63 -13.01 15.89
C ASP A 50 -15.28 -11.95 14.87
N MET A 51 -14.19 -12.16 14.07
CA MET A 51 -13.72 -11.20 13.09
C MET A 51 -13.36 -11.88 11.78
N ILE A 52 -13.69 -11.24 10.65
CA ILE A 52 -13.24 -11.60 9.32
C ILE A 52 -12.38 -10.48 8.75
N LEU A 53 -11.14 -10.81 8.36
CA LEU A 53 -10.23 -9.92 7.65
C LEU A 53 -10.10 -10.43 6.22
N MET A 54 -10.31 -9.58 5.21
CA MET A 54 -10.25 -10.00 3.82
C MET A 54 -9.63 -8.96 2.91
N SER A 55 -8.85 -9.44 1.93
CA SER A 55 -8.32 -8.64 0.81
C SER A 55 -8.58 -9.39 -0.50
N PRO A 56 -9.81 -9.33 -1.02
CA PRO A 56 -10.17 -10.06 -2.25
C PRO A 56 -9.36 -9.56 -3.45
N PRO A 57 -9.19 -10.40 -4.51
CA PRO A 57 -8.39 -10.06 -5.67
C PRO A 57 -8.75 -8.69 -6.26
N CYS A 58 -7.73 -7.84 -6.41
CA CYS A 58 -7.88 -6.45 -6.84
C CYS A 58 -7.96 -6.27 -8.38
N GLN A 59 -7.51 -7.26 -9.16
CA GLN A 59 -7.42 -7.15 -10.62
C GLN A 59 -8.75 -6.81 -11.30
N PRO A 60 -9.93 -7.27 -10.83
CA PRO A 60 -11.22 -6.88 -11.40
C PRO A 60 -11.51 -5.37 -11.32
N PHE A 61 -10.82 -4.64 -10.43
CA PHE A 61 -11.09 -3.22 -10.10
C PHE A 61 -9.95 -2.28 -10.50
N THR A 62 -8.83 -2.80 -11.04
CA THR A 62 -7.67 -1.98 -11.40
C THR A 62 -7.91 -1.21 -12.71
N ARG A 63 -7.40 0.04 -12.80
CA ARG A 63 -7.50 0.89 -14.00
C ARG A 63 -6.96 0.25 -15.27
N ILE A 64 -5.92 -0.57 -15.16
CA ILE A 64 -5.20 -1.20 -16.29
C ILE A 64 -5.82 -2.56 -16.65
N GLY A 65 -6.75 -3.09 -15.83
CA GLY A 65 -7.41 -4.37 -16.06
C GLY A 65 -8.63 -4.25 -16.96
N LEU A 66 -9.23 -5.40 -17.30
CA LEU A 66 -10.48 -5.48 -18.07
C LEU A 66 -11.70 -4.93 -17.30
N GLN A 67 -11.52 -4.51 -16.06
CA GLN A 67 -12.56 -3.96 -15.17
C GLN A 67 -13.85 -4.83 -15.15
N GLY A 68 -13.65 -6.14 -15.13
CA GLY A 68 -14.75 -7.12 -15.22
C GLY A 68 -15.67 -7.14 -13.99
N ASP A 69 -15.28 -6.44 -12.89
CA ASP A 69 -16.07 -6.31 -11.66
C ASP A 69 -16.65 -7.66 -11.20
N VAL A 70 -17.94 -7.75 -10.97
CA VAL A 70 -18.62 -8.99 -10.55
C VAL A 70 -18.63 -10.10 -11.60
N SER A 71 -18.41 -9.78 -12.88
CA SER A 71 -18.31 -10.76 -13.96
C SER A 71 -16.94 -11.42 -14.07
N ASP A 72 -15.93 -10.89 -13.38
CA ASP A 72 -14.58 -11.46 -13.38
C ASP A 72 -14.55 -12.73 -12.51
N PRO A 73 -14.06 -13.88 -13.02
CA PRO A 73 -13.97 -15.12 -12.25
C PRO A 73 -13.23 -14.99 -10.91
N ARG A 74 -12.31 -14.03 -10.79
CA ARG A 74 -11.54 -13.77 -9.58
C ARG A 74 -12.37 -13.11 -8.47
N THR A 75 -13.54 -12.53 -8.79
CA THR A 75 -14.46 -11.97 -7.79
C THR A 75 -15.32 -13.06 -7.13
N LYS A 76 -15.34 -14.27 -7.69
CA LYS A 76 -16.20 -15.37 -7.24
C LYS A 76 -16.05 -15.68 -5.75
N SER A 77 -14.83 -15.79 -5.26
CA SER A 77 -14.55 -16.05 -3.82
C SER A 77 -15.13 -14.96 -2.91
N PHE A 78 -15.06 -13.71 -3.33
CA PHE A 78 -15.63 -12.59 -2.59
C PHE A 78 -17.16 -12.64 -2.58
N LEU A 79 -17.78 -12.86 -3.74
CA LEU A 79 -19.25 -12.98 -3.84
C LEU A 79 -19.78 -14.17 -3.02
N TYR A 80 -19.01 -15.27 -2.95
CA TYR A 80 -19.35 -16.41 -2.12
C TYR A 80 -19.36 -16.04 -0.62
N ILE A 81 -18.43 -15.24 -0.12
CA ILE A 81 -18.47 -14.73 1.24
C ILE A 81 -19.74 -13.90 1.47
N LEU A 82 -20.13 -13.04 0.51
CA LEU A 82 -21.35 -12.24 0.63
C LEU A 82 -22.63 -13.10 0.68
N ASP A 83 -22.64 -14.21 -0.04
CA ASP A 83 -23.77 -15.19 -0.02
C ASP A 83 -23.82 -15.95 1.31
N ILE A 84 -22.66 -16.35 1.84
CA ILE A 84 -22.59 -17.13 3.09
C ILE A 84 -22.90 -16.28 4.31
N LEU A 85 -22.43 -15.03 4.36
CA LEU A 85 -22.48 -14.19 5.56
C LEU A 85 -23.88 -14.14 6.20
N PRO A 86 -24.99 -13.86 5.48
CA PRO A 86 -26.34 -13.84 6.07
C PRO A 86 -26.88 -15.23 6.47
N ARG A 87 -26.19 -16.31 6.08
CA ARG A 87 -26.59 -17.70 6.34
C ARG A 87 -25.87 -18.33 7.53
N LEU A 88 -24.86 -17.65 8.07
CA LEU A 88 -24.13 -18.12 9.25
C LEU A 88 -25.04 -18.19 10.47
N GLN A 89 -24.90 -19.26 11.27
CA GLN A 89 -25.64 -19.41 12.54
C GLN A 89 -25.27 -18.31 13.54
N LYS A 90 -24.00 -17.90 13.54
CA LYS A 90 -23.45 -16.79 14.32
C LYS A 90 -22.70 -15.84 13.41
N LEU A 91 -23.20 -14.62 13.25
CA LEU A 91 -22.50 -13.58 12.51
C LEU A 91 -21.21 -13.18 13.24
N PRO A 92 -20.13 -12.89 12.52
CA PRO A 92 -18.95 -12.26 13.11
C PRO A 92 -19.32 -10.87 13.64
N LYS A 93 -18.70 -10.45 14.73
CA LYS A 93 -18.91 -9.10 15.29
C LYS A 93 -18.27 -8.01 14.44
N TYR A 94 -17.15 -8.34 13.77
CA TYR A 94 -16.29 -7.39 13.08
C TYR A 94 -15.93 -7.88 11.69
N LEU A 95 -15.80 -6.92 10.75
CA LEU A 95 -15.32 -7.17 9.40
C LEU A 95 -14.39 -6.04 9.00
N LEU A 96 -13.23 -6.39 8.43
CA LEU A 96 -12.31 -5.47 7.75
C LEU A 96 -12.03 -5.97 6.34
N LEU A 97 -12.22 -5.11 5.36
CA LEU A 97 -11.91 -5.37 3.95
C LEU A 97 -10.90 -4.36 3.43
N GLU A 98 -9.89 -4.84 2.70
CA GLU A 98 -8.95 -4.03 1.94
C GLU A 98 -9.10 -4.30 0.45
N ASN A 99 -8.97 -3.24 -0.39
CA ASN A 99 -8.87 -3.36 -1.84
C ASN A 99 -8.14 -2.14 -2.45
N VAL A 100 -7.96 -2.15 -3.77
CA VAL A 100 -7.37 -1.02 -4.49
C VAL A 100 -8.34 0.16 -4.59
N LYS A 101 -7.80 1.36 -4.82
CA LYS A 101 -8.58 2.50 -5.31
C LYS A 101 -9.26 2.11 -6.62
N GLY A 102 -10.56 2.35 -6.72
CA GLY A 102 -11.46 1.95 -7.82
C GLY A 102 -12.52 0.95 -7.35
N PHE A 103 -12.26 0.20 -6.26
CA PHE A 103 -13.28 -0.66 -5.65
C PHE A 103 -14.50 0.15 -5.19
N GLU A 104 -14.30 1.40 -4.73
CA GLU A 104 -15.37 2.30 -4.27
C GLU A 104 -16.45 2.62 -5.31
N SER A 105 -16.15 2.41 -6.61
CA SER A 105 -17.09 2.61 -7.71
C SER A 105 -17.62 1.33 -8.33
N SER A 106 -17.33 0.15 -7.75
CA SER A 106 -17.66 -1.16 -8.29
C SER A 106 -19.06 -1.65 -7.91
N SER A 107 -19.62 -2.55 -8.73
CA SER A 107 -20.84 -3.30 -8.40
C SER A 107 -20.61 -4.25 -7.23
N ALA A 108 -19.40 -4.78 -7.09
CA ALA A 108 -19.01 -5.62 -5.96
C ALA A 108 -19.13 -4.88 -4.62
N ARG A 109 -18.76 -3.57 -4.57
CA ARG A 109 -19.00 -2.72 -3.39
C ARG A 109 -20.49 -2.59 -3.08
N ILE A 110 -21.31 -2.36 -4.09
CA ILE A 110 -22.78 -2.22 -3.90
C ILE A 110 -23.35 -3.48 -3.25
N GLN A 111 -22.98 -4.66 -3.75
CA GLN A 111 -23.41 -5.94 -3.18
C GLN A 111 -22.89 -6.12 -1.74
N LEU A 112 -21.62 -5.75 -1.46
CA LEU A 112 -21.08 -5.76 -0.10
C LEU A 112 -21.94 -4.93 0.85
N LEU A 113 -22.23 -3.67 0.49
CA LEU A 113 -22.99 -2.76 1.35
C LEU A 113 -24.43 -3.25 1.57
N GLN A 114 -25.06 -3.85 0.54
CA GLN A 114 -26.38 -4.48 0.65
C GLN A 114 -26.34 -5.67 1.62
N THR A 115 -25.34 -6.54 1.51
CA THR A 115 -25.17 -7.69 2.40
C THR A 115 -24.95 -7.24 3.84
N LEU A 116 -24.07 -6.24 4.06
CA LEU A 116 -23.84 -5.69 5.40
C LEU A 116 -25.10 -5.09 6.02
N ALA A 117 -25.90 -4.36 5.23
CA ALA A 117 -27.17 -3.81 5.66
C ALA A 117 -28.17 -4.92 6.04
N THR A 118 -28.29 -5.96 5.22
CA THR A 118 -29.14 -7.13 5.47
C THR A 118 -28.75 -7.84 6.79
N CYS A 119 -27.44 -7.94 7.06
CA CYS A 119 -26.94 -8.55 8.30
C CYS A 119 -26.97 -7.62 9.51
N GLY A 120 -27.34 -6.34 9.35
CA GLY A 120 -27.41 -5.37 10.46
C GLY A 120 -26.08 -4.73 10.85
N PHE A 121 -25.05 -4.83 10.01
CA PHE A 121 -23.75 -4.18 10.25
C PHE A 121 -23.84 -2.66 10.09
N LYS A 122 -23.13 -1.95 10.95
CA LYS A 122 -22.73 -0.55 10.73
C LYS A 122 -21.32 -0.55 10.16
N TYR A 123 -21.07 0.26 9.14
CA TYR A 123 -19.78 0.29 8.44
C TYR A 123 -19.27 1.70 8.22
N GLN A 124 -17.97 1.81 7.97
CA GLN A 124 -17.30 3.02 7.53
C GLN A 124 -16.26 2.66 6.44
N GLU A 125 -16.19 3.51 5.43
CA GLU A 125 -15.29 3.35 4.29
C GLU A 125 -14.19 4.40 4.32
N PHE A 126 -12.99 4.04 3.83
CA PHE A 126 -11.82 4.90 3.81
C PHE A 126 -11.02 4.73 2.52
N LEU A 127 -10.37 5.82 2.08
CA LEU A 127 -9.25 5.79 1.16
C LEU A 127 -8.00 6.26 1.91
N LEU A 128 -7.06 5.35 2.15
CA LEU A 128 -5.88 5.61 2.99
C LEU A 128 -4.59 5.25 2.28
N SER A 129 -3.56 6.03 2.58
CA SER A 129 -2.17 5.75 2.20
C SER A 129 -1.29 5.71 3.45
N PRO A 130 -0.19 4.94 3.50
CA PRO A 130 0.75 4.95 4.61
C PRO A 130 1.28 6.35 4.97
N THR A 131 1.31 7.27 4.02
CA THR A 131 1.65 8.68 4.24
C THR A 131 0.78 9.35 5.29
N CYS A 132 -0.48 8.93 5.47
CA CYS A 132 -1.36 9.43 6.53
C CYS A 132 -0.85 9.08 7.95
N LEU A 133 0.06 8.12 8.05
CA LEU A 133 0.71 7.69 9.30
C LEU A 133 2.18 8.14 9.39
N GLY A 134 2.62 9.04 8.51
CA GLY A 134 3.98 9.53 8.47
C GLY A 134 4.98 8.56 7.83
N ILE A 135 4.53 7.54 7.09
CA ILE A 135 5.38 6.56 6.39
C ILE A 135 5.62 7.05 4.96
N PRO A 136 6.89 7.13 4.48
CA PRO A 136 7.23 7.70 3.17
C PRO A 136 6.94 6.75 2.01
N ASN A 137 5.69 6.23 1.93
CA ASN A 137 5.26 5.35 0.85
C ASN A 137 3.82 5.68 0.40
N SER A 138 3.67 6.06 -0.87
CA SER A 138 2.39 6.38 -1.49
C SER A 138 1.69 5.11 -1.96
N ARG A 139 0.83 4.51 -1.11
CA ARG A 139 0.07 3.30 -1.40
C ARG A 139 -1.41 3.51 -1.07
N LEU A 140 -2.13 4.24 -1.92
CA LEU A 140 -3.55 4.52 -1.70
C LEU A 140 -4.39 3.26 -1.89
N ARG A 141 -5.18 2.90 -0.87
CA ARG A 141 -6.05 1.73 -0.83
C ARG A 141 -7.42 2.07 -0.27
N TYR A 142 -8.40 1.32 -0.74
CA TYR A 142 -9.73 1.32 -0.16
C TYR A 142 -9.76 0.37 1.03
N PHE A 143 -10.41 0.81 2.11
CA PHE A 143 -10.69 0.00 3.29
C PHE A 143 -12.15 0.17 3.69
N LEU A 144 -12.73 -0.90 4.20
CA LEU A 144 -14.01 -0.87 4.87
C LEU A 144 -13.88 -1.59 6.21
N ILE A 145 -14.34 -0.95 7.27
CA ILE A 145 -14.55 -1.59 8.57
C ILE A 145 -16.04 -1.67 8.86
N ALA A 146 -16.49 -2.79 9.43
CA ALA A 146 -17.88 -2.97 9.82
C ALA A 146 -17.98 -3.70 11.15
N ARG A 147 -18.98 -3.32 11.96
CA ARG A 147 -19.29 -3.97 13.23
C ARG A 147 -20.77 -4.28 13.36
N LEU A 148 -21.07 -5.42 13.96
CA LEU A 148 -22.41 -5.86 14.29
C LEU A 148 -22.78 -5.27 15.66
N HIS A 149 -23.04 -3.97 15.71
CA HIS A 149 -23.38 -3.26 16.93
C HIS A 149 -24.48 -2.23 16.67
N GLN A 150 -25.32 -1.94 17.66
CA GLN A 150 -26.44 -1.01 17.49
C GLN A 150 -25.95 0.45 17.38
N GLU A 151 -24.84 0.80 18.04
CA GLU A 151 -24.32 2.16 18.00
C GLU A 151 -23.45 2.40 16.76
N PRO A 152 -23.64 3.54 16.05
CA PRO A 152 -22.78 3.94 14.96
C PRO A 152 -21.37 4.28 15.45
N PHE A 153 -20.39 4.29 14.53
CA PHE A 153 -19.08 4.85 14.84
C PHE A 153 -19.21 6.34 15.22
N SER A 154 -18.50 6.79 16.24
CA SER A 154 -18.57 8.16 16.78
C SER A 154 -18.22 9.25 15.76
N PHE A 155 -17.62 8.89 14.64
CA PHE A 155 -17.18 9.76 13.54
C PHE A 155 -17.92 9.49 12.24
N GLN A 156 -19.09 8.84 12.28
CA GLN A 156 -19.78 8.37 11.08
C GLN A 156 -20.34 9.52 10.26
N ALA A 157 -19.88 9.62 9.00
CA ALA A 157 -20.54 10.36 7.93
C ALA A 157 -21.18 9.35 6.98
N PRO A 158 -22.49 9.09 7.04
CA PRO A 158 -23.15 8.07 6.20
C PRO A 158 -22.93 8.35 4.72
N GLY A 159 -22.45 7.34 3.97
CA GLY A 159 -22.26 7.41 2.53
C GLY A 159 -21.03 8.17 2.03
N GLN A 160 -20.18 8.68 2.91
CA GLN A 160 -18.90 9.31 2.53
C GLN A 160 -17.71 8.39 2.80
N VAL A 161 -16.84 8.27 1.80
CA VAL A 161 -15.52 7.64 1.94
C VAL A 161 -14.62 8.63 2.66
N SER A 162 -14.37 8.42 3.96
CA SER A 162 -13.63 9.38 4.80
C SER A 162 -12.11 9.24 4.67
N LEU A 163 -11.44 10.34 4.31
CA LEU A 163 -9.99 10.49 4.43
C LEU A 163 -9.54 10.98 5.83
N LEU A 164 -10.47 11.49 6.63
CA LEU A 164 -10.17 12.41 7.75
C LEU A 164 -9.98 11.75 9.13
N VAL A 165 -10.49 10.55 9.33
CA VAL A 165 -10.65 9.98 10.68
C VAL A 165 -9.34 9.47 11.29
N LEU A 166 -8.42 8.97 10.47
CA LEU A 166 -7.14 8.47 10.97
C LEU A 166 -6.25 9.59 11.57
N VAL A 167 -6.35 10.81 11.05
CA VAL A 167 -5.60 11.97 11.55
C VAL A 167 -6.03 12.34 12.98
N LEU A 168 -7.33 12.30 13.28
CA LEU A 168 -7.84 12.59 14.63
C LEU A 168 -7.36 11.55 15.67
N CYS A 169 -7.33 10.28 15.31
CA CYS A 169 -6.84 9.22 16.18
C CYS A 169 -5.33 9.21 16.40
N VAL A 170 -4.53 9.68 15.42
CA VAL A 170 -3.07 9.85 15.58
C VAL A 170 -2.75 10.99 16.55
N GLY A 171 -3.58 12.04 16.58
CA GLY A 171 -3.45 13.16 17.53
C GLY A 171 -3.64 12.74 19.01
N GLU A 172 -4.51 11.78 19.27
CA GLU A 172 -4.74 11.26 20.65
C GLU A 172 -3.61 10.34 21.14
N TRP A 173 -2.99 9.59 20.25
CA TRP A 173 -1.90 8.68 20.61
C TRP A 173 -0.60 9.44 21.00
N ARG A 174 -0.36 10.63 20.42
CA ARG A 174 0.76 11.50 20.80
C ARG A 174 0.54 12.27 22.10
N ARG A 175 -0.68 12.29 22.64
CA ARG A 175 -1.01 12.99 23.90
C ARG A 175 -0.71 12.21 25.19
N GLY A 176 -0.11 11.02 25.09
CA GLY A 176 0.46 10.32 26.25
C GLY A 176 1.78 10.97 26.76
N ILE A 177 2.27 12.03 26.12
CA ILE A 177 3.39 12.86 26.60
C ILE A 177 2.86 14.30 26.67
N SER A 178 2.72 14.80 27.87
CA SER A 178 2.24 16.15 28.19
C SER A 178 3.05 17.23 27.43
N ASP A 179 2.42 17.92 26.50
CA ASP A 179 2.75 19.31 26.23
C ASP A 179 1.55 20.06 25.63
N THR A 180 1.03 20.99 26.39
CA THR A 180 -0.02 21.93 26.06
C THR A 180 0.59 23.08 25.26
N ASN A 181 0.37 23.13 23.98
CA ASN A 181 0.39 24.26 23.04
C ASN A 181 1.07 23.91 21.70
N ARG A 182 0.36 23.26 20.80
CA ARG A 182 0.65 23.35 19.36
C ARG A 182 -0.64 23.35 18.55
N LYS A 183 -0.88 24.46 17.84
CA LYS A 183 -1.92 24.57 16.81
C LYS A 183 -1.64 23.53 15.72
N VAL A 184 -2.52 22.55 15.59
CA VAL A 184 -2.49 21.54 14.52
C VAL A 184 -2.87 22.22 13.22
N LYS A 185 -1.94 22.30 12.26
CA LYS A 185 -2.26 22.66 10.86
C LYS A 185 -2.93 21.46 10.22
N PHE A 186 -4.17 21.67 9.78
CA PHE A 186 -4.95 20.67 9.05
C PHE A 186 -4.40 20.52 7.63
N CYS A 187 -4.12 19.29 7.19
CA CYS A 187 -4.04 18.98 5.76
C CYS A 187 -5.43 19.20 5.15
N LEU A 188 -5.51 20.08 4.15
CA LEU A 188 -6.73 20.39 3.44
C LEU A 188 -7.32 19.14 2.77
N PRO A 189 -8.68 19.00 2.75
CA PRO A 189 -9.33 17.86 2.13
C PRO A 189 -9.12 17.90 0.61
N PHE A 190 -8.94 16.72 0.03
CA PHE A 190 -8.78 16.46 -1.42
C PHE A 190 -9.97 16.90 -2.30
N SER A 191 -11.01 17.48 -1.72
CA SER A 191 -12.16 18.07 -2.43
C SER A 191 -11.85 19.39 -3.15
N ALA A 192 -10.64 19.95 -3.01
CA ALA A 192 -10.21 21.15 -3.73
C ALA A 192 -9.59 20.88 -5.11
N TRP A 193 -9.53 19.63 -5.56
CA TRP A 193 -9.02 19.23 -6.87
C TRP A 193 -10.12 19.09 -7.93
N THR A 194 -11.09 19.99 -7.92
CA THR A 194 -11.87 20.26 -9.14
C THR A 194 -10.98 21.04 -10.07
N LEU A 195 -10.78 20.47 -11.25
CA LEU A 195 -10.12 21.04 -12.41
C LEU A 195 -10.50 22.53 -12.61
N ASN A 196 -9.69 23.45 -12.16
CA ASN A 196 -9.61 24.78 -12.74
C ASN A 196 -8.38 24.82 -13.64
N CYS A 197 -8.63 24.46 -14.89
CA CYS A 197 -7.72 24.69 -15.99
C CYS A 197 -7.64 26.20 -16.23
N SER A 198 -6.60 26.86 -15.75
CA SER A 198 -6.01 28.06 -16.38
C SER A 198 -5.04 28.78 -15.43
N SER A 199 -3.81 28.35 -15.42
CA SER A 199 -2.64 29.24 -15.36
C SER A 199 -1.41 28.42 -15.75
N LYS A 200 -0.74 28.81 -16.83
CA LYS A 200 0.59 28.27 -17.17
C LYS A 200 1.54 28.69 -16.06
N LYS A 201 1.72 27.83 -15.06
CA LYS A 201 2.80 28.00 -14.10
C LYS A 201 4.10 27.61 -14.79
N SER A 202 5.09 28.48 -14.75
CA SER A 202 6.44 28.19 -15.22
C SER A 202 7.10 27.23 -14.27
N LEU A 203 7.86 26.25 -14.81
CA LEU A 203 8.71 25.35 -14.03
C LEU A 203 9.62 26.13 -13.07
N PRO A 204 9.85 25.64 -11.84
CA PRO A 204 10.89 26.16 -10.97
C PRO A 204 12.24 26.17 -11.72
N LYS A 205 13.02 27.25 -11.56
CA LYS A 205 14.35 27.34 -12.19
C LYS A 205 15.21 26.16 -11.75
N GLY A 206 15.64 25.32 -12.70
CA GLY A 206 16.48 24.13 -12.45
C GLY A 206 15.73 22.80 -12.36
N ALA A 207 14.40 22.76 -12.46
CA ALA A 207 13.67 21.52 -12.50
C ALA A 207 13.88 20.78 -13.83
N PHE A 208 14.29 19.49 -13.74
CA PHE A 208 14.42 18.60 -14.88
C PHE A 208 13.12 17.77 -15.03
N LEU A 209 12.50 17.87 -16.20
CA LEU A 209 11.31 17.08 -16.53
C LEU A 209 11.74 15.69 -17.02
N PHE A 210 11.39 14.67 -16.27
CA PHE A 210 11.44 13.30 -16.77
C PHE A 210 10.33 13.11 -17.83
N LYS A 211 10.57 12.23 -18.79
CA LYS A 211 9.78 12.06 -20.02
C LYS A 211 8.27 11.86 -19.84
N LEU A 212 7.82 11.46 -18.64
CA LEU A 212 6.42 11.19 -18.30
C LEU A 212 5.91 12.04 -17.12
N GLU A 213 6.67 12.99 -16.61
CA GLU A 213 6.24 13.82 -15.48
C GLU A 213 5.60 15.12 -15.97
N THR A 214 4.49 15.49 -15.34
CA THR A 214 3.88 16.80 -15.50
C THR A 214 4.44 17.77 -14.46
N VAL A 215 4.23 19.07 -14.68
CA VAL A 215 4.65 20.10 -13.71
C VAL A 215 3.96 19.88 -12.36
N GLU A 216 2.70 19.50 -12.36
CA GLU A 216 1.91 19.23 -11.16
C GLU A 216 2.46 18.01 -10.39
N GLU A 217 3.00 17.01 -11.10
CA GLU A 217 3.63 15.85 -10.44
C GLU A 217 4.95 16.22 -9.78
N ILE A 218 5.74 17.08 -10.40
CA ILE A 218 6.99 17.59 -9.82
C ILE A 218 6.70 18.44 -8.58
N GLU A 219 5.74 19.37 -8.66
CA GLU A 219 5.29 20.19 -7.51
C GLU A 219 4.82 19.27 -6.36
N ARG A 220 3.99 18.28 -6.67
CA ARG A 220 3.52 17.31 -5.67
C ARG A 220 4.66 16.53 -5.01
N LYS A 221 5.66 16.09 -5.77
CA LYS A 221 6.83 15.39 -5.24
C LYS A 221 7.63 16.28 -4.30
N HIS A 222 7.83 17.54 -4.70
CA HIS A 222 8.50 18.54 -3.88
C HIS A 222 7.75 18.79 -2.57
N ASP A 223 6.42 18.96 -2.63
CA ASP A 223 5.60 19.18 -1.44
C ASP A 223 5.65 17.97 -0.48
N GLN A 224 5.64 16.75 -1.04
CA GLN A 224 5.80 15.52 -0.24
C GLN A 224 7.16 15.44 0.46
N ASP A 225 8.24 15.81 -0.23
CA ASP A 225 9.59 15.77 0.35
C ASP A 225 9.80 16.85 1.43
N ASN A 226 9.03 17.94 1.40
CA ASN A 226 9.04 19.01 2.40
C ASN A 226 8.08 18.79 3.57
N ASP A 227 7.23 17.77 3.54
CA ASP A 227 6.31 17.47 4.63
C ASP A 227 7.05 16.81 5.81
N SER A 228 7.38 17.63 6.81
CA SER A 228 8.09 17.17 8.02
C SER A 228 7.29 16.20 8.89
N SER A 229 5.99 16.01 8.65
CA SER A 229 5.17 15.02 9.35
C SER A 229 5.46 13.59 8.89
N ILE A 230 6.10 13.43 7.70
CA ILE A 230 6.48 12.15 7.12
C ILE A 230 7.96 11.88 7.46
N GLN A 231 8.28 10.64 7.84
CA GLN A 231 9.64 10.19 8.12
C GLN A 231 10.48 10.19 6.82
N MET A 232 11.81 10.20 6.96
CA MET A 232 12.71 10.07 5.82
C MET A 232 12.86 8.60 5.42
N LEU A 233 13.12 8.34 4.15
CA LEU A 233 13.38 6.98 3.65
C LEU A 233 14.53 6.30 4.39
N LYS A 234 15.59 7.03 4.77
CA LYS A 234 16.74 6.48 5.50
C LYS A 234 16.35 5.70 6.76
N ASP A 235 15.23 6.05 7.39
CA ASP A 235 14.76 5.41 8.63
C ASP A 235 14.20 4.00 8.37
N PHE A 236 14.07 3.60 7.09
CA PHE A 236 13.55 2.31 6.63
C PHE A 236 14.57 1.50 5.82
N LEU A 237 15.74 2.07 5.55
CA LEU A 237 16.80 1.41 4.77
C LEU A 237 17.61 0.46 5.63
N GLU A 238 18.17 -0.56 5.00
CA GLU A 238 19.20 -1.42 5.58
C GLU A 238 20.57 -0.73 5.52
N GLU A 239 21.48 -1.14 6.39
CA GLU A 239 22.88 -0.71 6.33
C GLU A 239 23.54 -1.22 5.04
N GLU A 240 24.33 -0.35 4.40
CA GLU A 240 25.05 -0.73 3.18
C GLU A 240 26.08 -1.83 3.47
N ASN A 241 26.05 -2.91 2.69
CA ASN A 241 26.96 -4.02 2.73
C ASN A 241 27.28 -4.53 1.30
N GLU A 242 28.23 -5.46 1.17
CA GLU A 242 28.64 -6.01 -0.14
C GLU A 242 27.51 -6.69 -0.90
N GLU A 243 26.55 -7.28 -0.19
CA GLU A 243 25.40 -7.93 -0.81
C GLU A 243 24.44 -6.98 -1.53
N MET A 244 24.49 -5.67 -1.21
CA MET A 244 23.68 -4.64 -1.87
C MET A 244 24.00 -4.52 -3.37
N SER A 245 25.18 -4.98 -3.80
CA SER A 245 25.59 -4.97 -5.21
C SER A 245 24.60 -5.68 -6.15
N ARG A 246 23.93 -6.73 -5.67
CA ARG A 246 22.92 -7.49 -6.43
C ARG A 246 21.63 -6.71 -6.73
N TYR A 247 21.41 -5.58 -6.05
CA TYR A 247 20.25 -4.73 -6.23
C TYR A 247 20.50 -3.56 -7.17
N PHE A 248 21.74 -3.32 -7.62
CA PHE A 248 22.01 -2.26 -8.61
C PHE A 248 21.26 -2.51 -9.92
N LEU A 249 20.81 -1.43 -10.53
CA LEU A 249 20.11 -1.51 -11.80
C LEU A 249 21.06 -2.02 -12.89
N PRO A 250 20.62 -3.00 -13.70
CA PRO A 250 21.42 -3.48 -14.82
C PRO A 250 21.71 -2.37 -15.84
N PRO A 251 22.88 -2.35 -16.51
CA PRO A 251 23.25 -1.37 -17.55
C PRO A 251 22.15 -1.16 -18.61
N LYS A 252 21.53 -2.24 -19.09
CA LYS A 252 20.42 -2.17 -20.05
C LYS A 252 19.22 -1.39 -19.52
N SER A 253 18.91 -1.53 -18.22
CA SER A 253 17.80 -0.82 -17.57
C SER A 253 18.13 0.66 -17.42
N LEU A 254 19.37 1.00 -17.05
CA LEU A 254 19.84 2.38 -16.98
C LEU A 254 19.73 3.07 -18.33
N LEU A 255 20.32 2.50 -19.38
CA LEU A 255 20.33 3.10 -20.73
C LEU A 255 18.92 3.29 -21.30
N ARG A 256 18.04 2.29 -21.09
CA ARG A 256 16.73 2.28 -21.72
C ARG A 256 15.66 3.06 -20.96
N TYR A 257 15.75 3.08 -19.63
CA TYR A 257 14.62 3.51 -18.78
C TYR A 257 14.98 4.61 -17.79
N ALA A 258 16.19 5.18 -17.79
CA ALA A 258 16.61 6.17 -16.80
C ALA A 258 15.59 7.33 -16.64
N PHE A 259 15.03 7.80 -17.76
CA PHE A 259 14.03 8.88 -17.78
C PHE A 259 12.63 8.48 -17.28
N LEU A 260 12.37 7.19 -17.09
CA LEU A 260 11.08 6.65 -16.62
C LEU A 260 11.11 6.27 -15.13
N LEU A 261 12.29 6.31 -14.52
CA LEU A 261 12.51 5.92 -13.14
C LEU A 261 12.00 7.00 -12.18
N ASP A 262 11.26 6.61 -11.15
CA ASP A 262 11.05 7.46 -10.00
C ASP A 262 12.24 7.32 -9.06
N ILE A 263 13.19 8.27 -9.13
CA ILE A 263 14.43 8.25 -8.36
C ILE A 263 14.20 8.99 -7.04
N VAL A 264 14.58 8.36 -5.93
CA VAL A 264 14.51 8.93 -4.60
C VAL A 264 15.86 8.82 -3.88
N LYS A 265 16.14 9.74 -2.96
CA LYS A 265 17.32 9.74 -2.08
C LYS A 265 16.93 9.29 -0.67
N PRO A 266 17.87 8.85 0.17
CA PRO A 266 17.61 8.51 1.56
C PRO A 266 16.94 9.64 2.37
N THR A 267 17.18 10.89 1.99
CA THR A 267 16.59 12.08 2.62
C THR A 267 15.17 12.40 2.15
N CYS A 268 14.69 11.77 1.08
CA CYS A 268 13.31 11.95 0.60
C CYS A 268 12.30 11.45 1.63
N ARG A 269 11.13 12.10 1.65
CA ARG A 269 9.98 11.74 2.50
C ARG A 269 8.85 11.10 1.68
N ARG A 270 9.20 10.51 0.56
CA ARG A 270 8.28 9.86 -0.37
C ARG A 270 8.88 8.65 -1.04
N SER A 271 8.05 7.73 -1.45
CA SER A 271 8.29 6.71 -2.48
C SER A 271 6.97 6.37 -3.15
N THR A 272 7.03 5.84 -4.36
CA THR A 272 5.84 5.37 -5.06
C THR A 272 5.44 3.96 -4.63
N CYS A 273 4.23 3.53 -5.01
CA CYS A 273 3.69 2.23 -4.64
C CYS A 273 4.52 1.08 -5.23
N PHE A 274 5.17 0.30 -4.39
CA PHE A 274 5.77 -0.96 -4.82
C PHE A 274 4.68 -1.94 -5.23
N THR A 275 4.74 -2.40 -6.49
CA THR A 275 3.76 -3.33 -7.07
C THR A 275 4.39 -4.70 -7.31
N LYS A 276 3.56 -5.70 -7.64
CA LYS A 276 4.03 -7.07 -7.97
C LYS A 276 5.03 -7.14 -9.14
N GLY A 277 5.14 -6.06 -9.93
CA GLY A 277 6.05 -5.95 -11.07
C GLY A 277 7.40 -5.34 -10.74
N TYR A 278 7.63 -4.92 -9.51
CA TYR A 278 8.88 -4.28 -9.08
C TYR A 278 10.10 -5.16 -9.37
N GLY A 279 11.16 -4.54 -9.87
CA GLY A 279 12.38 -5.24 -10.31
C GLY A 279 12.24 -6.00 -11.63
N HIS A 280 11.07 -5.99 -12.27
CA HIS A 280 10.81 -6.63 -13.56
C HIS A 280 10.27 -5.66 -14.62
N TYR A 281 9.31 -4.82 -14.24
CA TYR A 281 8.86 -3.67 -15.02
C TYR A 281 9.41 -2.40 -14.39
N VAL A 282 9.61 -1.37 -15.19
CA VAL A 282 10.22 -0.11 -14.72
C VAL A 282 9.15 0.93 -14.42
N GLU A 283 8.20 1.10 -15.34
CA GLU A 283 7.20 2.16 -15.25
C GLU A 283 6.13 1.84 -14.20
N GLY A 284 5.94 2.77 -13.25
CA GLY A 284 4.86 2.71 -12.26
C GLY A 284 4.90 1.53 -11.29
N THR A 285 6.06 0.89 -11.10
CA THR A 285 6.16 -0.30 -10.25
C THR A 285 6.78 -0.06 -8.89
N GLY A 286 7.36 1.11 -8.66
CA GLY A 286 8.02 1.51 -7.42
C GLY A 286 9.19 2.46 -7.71
N SER A 287 9.67 3.13 -6.66
CA SER A 287 10.85 4.00 -6.74
C SER A 287 12.14 3.21 -6.77
N VAL A 288 13.21 3.83 -7.28
CA VAL A 288 14.59 3.34 -7.18
C VAL A 288 15.41 4.29 -6.29
N LEU A 289 16.33 3.73 -5.52
CA LEU A 289 17.15 4.50 -4.58
C LEU A 289 18.44 4.95 -5.23
N GLN A 290 18.73 6.25 -5.14
CA GLN A 290 20.03 6.81 -5.44
C GLN A 290 20.91 6.76 -4.17
N THR A 291 21.96 5.97 -4.18
CA THR A 291 22.87 5.86 -3.04
C THR A 291 24.01 6.89 -3.10
N ALA A 292 24.42 7.35 -4.28
CA ALA A 292 25.38 8.45 -4.43
C ALA A 292 24.69 9.80 -4.15
N VAL A 293 24.47 10.14 -2.87
CA VAL A 293 23.66 11.29 -2.42
C VAL A 293 24.21 12.65 -2.87
N ASP A 294 25.54 12.75 -3.05
CA ASP A 294 26.24 13.98 -3.44
C ASP A 294 26.12 14.29 -4.93
N VAL A 295 25.72 13.30 -5.75
CA VAL A 295 25.56 13.48 -7.18
C VAL A 295 24.18 14.10 -7.45
N GLN A 296 24.19 15.22 -8.21
CA GLN A 296 22.96 15.91 -8.59
C GLN A 296 22.37 15.30 -9.86
N LEU A 297 21.08 14.96 -9.82
CA LEU A 297 20.35 14.37 -10.97
C LEU A 297 20.46 15.26 -12.20
N GLU A 298 20.24 16.58 -12.01
CA GLU A 298 20.25 17.57 -13.11
C GLU A 298 21.58 17.59 -13.85
N SER A 299 22.70 17.44 -13.13
CA SER A 299 24.04 17.43 -13.74
C SER A 299 24.30 16.18 -14.58
N VAL A 300 23.75 15.04 -14.17
CA VAL A 300 23.89 13.76 -14.87
C VAL A 300 23.01 13.71 -16.10
N PHE A 301 21.76 14.17 -15.99
CA PHE A 301 20.78 14.11 -17.08
C PHE A 301 20.94 15.23 -18.11
N LYS A 302 21.67 16.31 -17.78
CA LYS A 302 21.91 17.43 -18.69
C LYS A 302 22.69 16.94 -19.93
N HIS A 303 22.09 17.13 -21.11
CA HIS A 303 22.65 16.74 -22.43
C HIS A 303 23.04 15.25 -22.55
N ILE A 304 22.45 14.38 -21.73
CA ILE A 304 22.78 12.95 -21.76
C ILE A 304 22.29 12.28 -23.05
N GLU A 305 21.21 12.77 -23.66
CA GLU A 305 20.65 12.18 -24.89
C GLU A 305 21.59 12.31 -26.09
N ASP A 306 22.45 13.31 -26.09
CA ASP A 306 23.39 13.59 -27.17
C ASP A 306 24.70 12.75 -27.10
N LEU A 307 24.91 12.02 -25.99
CA LEU A 307 26.12 11.26 -25.75
C LEU A 307 26.07 9.84 -26.37
N PRO A 308 27.22 9.25 -26.72
CA PRO A 308 27.32 7.82 -27.02
C PRO A 308 26.84 6.93 -25.85
N GLU A 309 26.38 5.70 -26.14
CA GLU A 309 25.86 4.79 -25.12
C GLU A 309 26.85 4.53 -23.98
N GLU A 310 28.14 4.39 -24.26
CA GLU A 310 29.18 4.16 -23.25
C GLU A 310 29.29 5.34 -22.28
N GLU A 311 29.30 6.56 -22.80
CA GLU A 311 29.36 7.77 -21.98
C GLU A 311 28.06 7.99 -21.18
N LYS A 312 26.89 7.70 -21.80
CA LYS A 312 25.60 7.67 -21.12
C LYS A 312 25.63 6.73 -19.91
N LEU A 313 26.10 5.50 -20.14
CA LEU A 313 26.18 4.49 -19.09
C LEU A 313 27.13 4.94 -17.98
N MET A 314 28.29 5.49 -18.34
CA MET A 314 29.25 6.00 -17.35
C MET A 314 28.64 7.08 -16.50
N LYS A 315 27.98 8.10 -17.10
CA LYS A 315 27.28 9.16 -16.37
C LYS A 315 26.16 8.62 -15.46
N LEU A 316 25.27 7.76 -15.98
CA LEU A 316 24.17 7.20 -15.22
C LEU A 316 24.66 6.33 -14.06
N SER A 317 25.77 5.61 -14.23
CA SER A 317 26.37 4.77 -13.21
C SER A 317 26.90 5.56 -12.01
N THR A 318 27.22 6.85 -12.19
CA THR A 318 27.64 7.73 -11.07
C THR A 318 26.55 7.92 -10.02
N LEU A 319 25.28 7.78 -10.41
CA LEU A 319 24.13 7.89 -9.49
C LEU A 319 24.03 6.71 -8.52
N LYS A 320 24.66 5.58 -8.84
CA LYS A 320 24.56 4.33 -8.07
C LYS A 320 23.11 3.96 -7.75
N LEU A 321 22.27 3.86 -8.78
CA LEU A 321 20.87 3.53 -8.65
C LEU A 321 20.68 2.05 -8.32
N ARG A 322 19.91 1.76 -7.29
CA ARG A 322 19.53 0.39 -6.93
C ARG A 322 18.03 0.24 -6.65
N TYR A 323 17.55 -0.96 -6.80
CA TYR A 323 16.25 -1.34 -6.27
C TYR A 323 16.28 -1.33 -4.73
N PHE A 324 15.13 -1.09 -4.12
CA PHE A 324 14.96 -1.36 -2.70
C PHE A 324 15.04 -2.86 -2.45
N THR A 325 15.65 -3.25 -1.34
CA THR A 325 15.66 -4.67 -0.95
C THR A 325 14.27 -5.14 -0.53
N PRO A 326 13.98 -6.45 -0.53
CA PRO A 326 12.75 -6.96 0.04
C PRO A 326 12.54 -6.54 1.50
N ARG A 327 13.62 -6.45 2.31
CA ARG A 327 13.55 -6.02 3.71
C ARG A 327 13.16 -4.55 3.84
N GLU A 328 13.74 -3.67 3.05
CA GLU A 328 13.41 -2.25 3.04
C GLU A 328 11.95 -1.99 2.64
N ILE A 329 11.44 -2.73 1.64
CA ILE A 329 10.02 -2.66 1.27
C ILE A 329 9.14 -3.20 2.41
N ALA A 330 9.54 -4.29 3.07
CA ALA A 330 8.83 -4.81 4.22
C ALA A 330 8.80 -3.80 5.38
N ASN A 331 9.90 -3.08 5.64
CA ASN A 331 9.96 -1.99 6.62
C ASN A 331 8.97 -0.87 6.28
N LEU A 332 8.95 -0.41 5.02
CA LEU A 332 8.00 0.59 4.52
C LEU A 332 6.53 0.11 4.62
N HIS A 333 6.29 -1.19 4.52
CA HIS A 333 4.96 -1.78 4.74
C HIS A 333 4.64 -2.02 6.22
N GLY A 334 5.58 -1.77 7.14
CA GLY A 334 5.39 -1.93 8.58
C GLY A 334 5.43 -3.37 9.06
N PHE A 335 6.04 -4.28 8.30
CA PHE A 335 6.29 -5.65 8.78
C PHE A 335 7.30 -5.63 9.94
N PRO A 336 7.12 -6.46 10.98
CA PRO A 336 8.05 -6.53 12.09
C PRO A 336 9.43 -7.07 11.67
N LEU A 337 10.45 -6.83 12.50
CA LEU A 337 11.82 -7.24 12.18
C LEU A 337 11.97 -8.77 12.05
N GLU A 338 11.18 -9.51 12.80
CA GLU A 338 11.15 -10.98 12.81
C GLU A 338 10.52 -11.57 11.54
N PHE A 339 9.76 -10.76 10.78
CA PHE A 339 9.17 -11.21 9.52
C PHE A 339 10.28 -11.55 8.52
N GLY A 340 10.23 -12.77 7.98
CA GLY A 340 11.22 -13.25 7.03
C GLY A 340 10.61 -14.00 5.84
N PHE A 341 11.45 -14.21 4.83
CA PHE A 341 11.14 -15.07 3.70
C PHE A 341 11.96 -16.38 3.82
N PRO A 342 11.36 -17.55 3.55
CA PRO A 342 12.12 -18.80 3.44
C PRO A 342 13.25 -18.67 2.40
N GLU A 343 14.41 -19.29 2.64
CA GLU A 343 15.59 -19.23 1.75
C GLU A 343 15.30 -19.58 0.29
N LYS A 344 14.35 -20.50 0.07
CA LYS A 344 13.93 -20.93 -1.28
C LYS A 344 13.19 -19.83 -2.08
N VAL A 345 12.78 -18.73 -1.43
CA VAL A 345 12.02 -17.65 -2.07
C VAL A 345 12.97 -16.68 -2.74
N THR A 346 12.87 -16.55 -4.05
CA THR A 346 13.72 -15.64 -4.82
C THR A 346 13.35 -14.17 -4.60
N ILE A 347 14.30 -13.25 -4.82
CA ILE A 347 14.07 -11.78 -4.72
C ILE A 347 12.85 -11.35 -5.56
N LYS A 348 12.71 -11.89 -6.78
CA LYS A 348 11.55 -11.61 -7.65
C LYS A 348 10.23 -12.06 -7.01
N GLN A 349 10.22 -13.19 -6.35
CA GLN A 349 9.06 -13.70 -5.62
C GLN A 349 8.76 -12.85 -4.38
N CYS A 350 9.78 -12.39 -3.65
CA CYS A 350 9.63 -11.45 -2.54
C CYS A 350 8.95 -10.17 -3.01
N TYR A 351 9.44 -9.55 -4.09
CA TYR A 351 8.80 -8.35 -4.66
C TYR A 351 7.35 -8.58 -5.07
N ARG A 352 7.06 -9.75 -5.68
CA ARG A 352 5.69 -10.10 -6.07
C ARG A 352 4.76 -10.21 -4.86
N LEU A 353 5.21 -10.80 -3.78
CA LEU A 353 4.44 -10.95 -2.54
C LEU A 353 4.25 -9.60 -1.85
N LEU A 354 5.33 -8.84 -1.65
CA LEU A 354 5.28 -7.50 -1.05
C LEU A 354 4.41 -6.53 -1.87
N GLY A 355 4.50 -6.58 -3.19
CA GLY A 355 3.66 -5.77 -4.07
C GLY A 355 2.16 -6.09 -3.97
N ASN A 356 1.80 -7.31 -3.58
CA ASN A 356 0.42 -7.73 -3.32
C ASN A 356 0.01 -7.54 -1.85
N SER A 357 0.94 -7.23 -0.95
CA SER A 357 0.64 -7.06 0.48
C SER A 357 0.06 -5.67 0.78
N LEU A 358 -0.32 -5.45 2.02
CA LEU A 358 -0.86 -4.19 2.54
C LEU A 358 0.12 -3.57 3.54
N ASN A 359 -0.17 -2.34 3.99
CA ASN A 359 0.59 -1.72 5.07
C ASN A 359 0.02 -2.16 6.43
N VAL A 360 0.86 -2.79 7.25
CA VAL A 360 0.49 -3.38 8.55
C VAL A 360 0.02 -2.31 9.54
N HIS A 361 0.67 -1.15 9.59
CA HIS A 361 0.30 -0.07 10.51
C HIS A 361 -1.08 0.52 10.20
N VAL A 362 -1.42 0.66 8.91
CA VAL A 362 -2.75 1.13 8.50
C VAL A 362 -3.82 0.14 8.97
N VAL A 363 -3.60 -1.16 8.76
CA VAL A 363 -4.56 -2.20 9.19
C VAL A 363 -4.65 -2.29 10.71
N ALA A 364 -3.53 -2.26 11.42
CA ALA A 364 -3.51 -2.26 12.89
C ALA A 364 -4.31 -1.08 13.46
N LYS A 365 -4.17 0.12 12.85
CA LYS A 365 -4.94 1.29 13.25
C LYS A 365 -6.44 1.14 12.99
N LEU A 366 -6.81 0.56 11.84
CA LEU A 366 -8.21 0.29 11.52
C LEU A 366 -8.82 -0.75 12.46
N ILE A 367 -8.06 -1.79 12.83
CA ILE A 367 -8.51 -2.78 13.84
C ILE A 367 -8.72 -2.10 15.19
N SER A 368 -7.80 -1.21 15.62
CA SER A 368 -7.95 -0.46 16.88
C SER A 368 -9.19 0.47 16.91
N ILE A 369 -9.62 0.94 15.73
CA ILE A 369 -10.85 1.75 15.61
C ILE A 369 -12.10 0.87 15.58
N LEU A 370 -11.97 -0.32 15.03
CA LEU A 370 -13.06 -1.27 14.85
C LEU A 370 -13.47 -1.91 16.18
N LEU A 371 -12.50 -2.18 17.06
CA LEU A 371 -12.68 -2.78 18.38
C LEU A 371 -13.05 -1.74 19.45
#